data_bf75b0b212b4547f3d6f4ba11ba3e38c
#
_entry.id   bf75b0b212b4547f3d6f4ba11ba3e38c
#
_cell.length_a   1.000
_cell.length_b   1.000
_cell.length_c   1.000
_cell.angle_alpha   90.00
_cell.angle_beta   90.00
_cell.angle_gamma   90.00
#
_symmetry.space_group_name_H-M   'P 1'
#
loop_
_entity.id
_entity.type
_entity.pdbx_description
1 polymer ?
#
loop_
_entity_poly.entity_id
_entity_poly.type
_entity_poly.pdbx_seq_one_letter_code
_entity_poly.pdbx_strand_id
1 'polypeptide(L)'
;MKKDPGGFLILDRGELYRIQREIASRTILEDWISLDQIELVAGVDQAFLRGGDDEGEMIISAVVVLEYPSMKPLDSSYAILSVDFPYIPGLLTFREAPSIIEAFSSLDRKPDVLFVDGCGINHPRFAGLATHVGVTLDIPTVGVAKSILCGEGDLPVEEGDASIITYRGREVGYYLKSKKGCKPIIVAPGHKISPESSLKLVKSCIRGYKLPEPTRIAHLLANKIKRGEGG
;
A
#
# COMPACT_ATOMS: atom_id res chain seq x y z
N MET A 1 -9.01 -7.20 21.83
CA MET A 1 -9.52 -8.37 21.07
C MET A 1 -9.81 -9.48 22.06
N LYS A 2 -10.95 -10.16 21.94
CA LYS A 2 -11.30 -11.30 22.81
C LYS A 2 -10.69 -12.57 22.23
N LYS A 3 -10.09 -13.40 23.10
CA LYS A 3 -9.65 -14.75 22.75
C LYS A 3 -10.67 -15.76 23.26
N ASP A 4 -10.87 -16.86 22.55
CA ASP A 4 -11.65 -17.98 23.05
C ASP A 4 -10.92 -18.72 24.18
N PRO A 5 -11.57 -19.68 24.87
CA PRO A 5 -10.91 -20.47 25.93
C PRO A 5 -9.69 -21.30 25.46
N GLY A 6 -9.54 -21.50 24.13
CA GLY A 6 -8.39 -22.15 23.51
C GLY A 6 -7.28 -21.19 23.08
N GLY A 7 -7.40 -19.88 23.38
CA GLY A 7 -6.42 -18.85 23.02
C GLY A 7 -6.55 -18.30 21.60
N PHE A 8 -7.52 -18.77 20.80
CA PHE A 8 -7.76 -18.28 19.43
C PHE A 8 -8.47 -16.93 19.44
N LEU A 9 -8.10 -16.08 18.48
CA LEU A 9 -8.67 -14.76 18.31
C LEU A 9 -10.14 -14.86 17.88
N ILE A 10 -11.07 -14.37 18.70
CA ILE A 10 -12.46 -14.21 18.28
C ILE A 10 -12.53 -12.97 17.36
N LEU A 11 -12.60 -13.20 16.05
CA LEU A 11 -12.73 -12.14 15.05
C LEU A 11 -14.20 -11.74 14.92
N ASP A 12 -14.58 -10.63 15.54
CA ASP A 12 -15.85 -9.98 15.21
C ASP A 12 -15.72 -9.23 13.87
N ARG A 13 -16.13 -9.90 12.78
CA ARG A 13 -16.12 -9.29 11.44
C ARG A 13 -16.98 -8.03 11.33
N GLY A 14 -18.05 -7.93 12.12
CA GLY A 14 -18.90 -6.75 12.16
C GLY A 14 -18.13 -5.52 12.65
N GLU A 15 -17.34 -5.69 13.69
CA GLU A 15 -16.47 -4.64 14.24
C GLU A 15 -15.37 -4.24 13.25
N LEU A 16 -14.70 -5.21 12.62
CA LEU A 16 -13.69 -4.93 11.61
C LEU A 16 -14.26 -4.16 10.40
N TYR A 17 -15.48 -4.53 9.96
CA TYR A 17 -16.18 -3.80 8.90
C TYR A 17 -16.62 -2.40 9.34
N ARG A 18 -16.94 -2.21 10.62
CA ARG A 18 -17.25 -0.90 11.20
C ARG A 18 -16.02 0.00 11.15
N ILE A 19 -14.87 -0.49 11.59
CA ILE A 19 -13.59 0.23 11.52
C ILE A 19 -13.27 0.63 10.08
N GLN A 20 -13.39 -0.29 9.11
CA GLN A 20 -13.13 0.05 7.71
C GLN A 20 -14.09 1.11 7.16
N ARG A 21 -15.38 1.10 7.54
CA ARG A 21 -16.32 2.16 7.15
C ARG A 21 -15.98 3.51 7.78
N GLU A 22 -15.50 3.50 9.01
CA GLU A 22 -15.03 4.71 9.69
C GLU A 22 -13.79 5.29 8.99
N ILE A 23 -12.80 4.46 8.65
CA ILE A 23 -11.64 4.86 7.83
C ILE A 23 -12.11 5.45 6.49
N ALA A 24 -13.01 4.77 5.78
CA ALA A 24 -13.53 5.25 4.51
C ALA A 24 -14.24 6.61 4.63
N SER A 25 -14.95 6.87 5.73
CA SER A 25 -15.63 8.15 5.97
C SER A 25 -14.67 9.32 6.25
N ARG A 26 -13.46 9.03 6.67
CA ARG A 26 -12.40 10.02 6.93
C ARG A 26 -11.44 10.20 5.76
N THR A 27 -11.62 9.44 4.68
CA THR A 27 -10.76 9.51 3.51
C THR A 27 -11.00 10.81 2.74
N ILE A 28 -9.92 11.51 2.43
CA ILE A 28 -9.91 12.72 1.62
C ILE A 28 -9.34 12.35 0.24
N LEU A 29 -10.06 12.65 -0.84
CA LEU A 29 -9.67 12.35 -2.23
C LEU A 29 -9.33 13.62 -3.02
N GLU A 30 -8.90 14.65 -2.32
CA GLU A 30 -8.39 15.90 -2.86
C GLU A 30 -6.89 15.99 -2.59
N ASP A 31 -6.18 16.71 -3.46
CA ASP A 31 -4.73 16.86 -3.34
C ASP A 31 -4.38 17.76 -2.16
N TRP A 32 -3.72 17.20 -1.16
CA TRP A 32 -3.21 17.94 0.01
C TRP A 32 -1.94 18.73 -0.31
N ILE A 33 -1.16 18.23 -1.27
CA ILE A 33 0.06 18.85 -1.81
C ILE A 33 -0.02 18.80 -3.33
N SER A 34 0.39 19.86 -4.00
CA SER A 34 0.42 19.84 -5.47
C SER A 34 1.65 19.05 -5.96
N LEU A 35 1.52 18.41 -7.12
CA LEU A 35 2.53 17.47 -7.63
C LEU A 35 3.90 18.11 -7.85
N ASP A 36 3.94 19.39 -8.14
CA ASP A 36 5.17 20.19 -8.34
C ASP A 36 5.88 20.57 -7.04
N GLN A 37 5.22 20.42 -5.90
CA GLN A 37 5.76 20.68 -4.57
C GLN A 37 6.27 19.41 -3.89
N ILE A 38 6.08 18.23 -4.50
CA ILE A 38 6.57 16.97 -3.94
C ILE A 38 8.09 16.91 -4.08
N GLU A 39 8.78 16.75 -2.98
CA GLU A 39 10.24 16.59 -2.90
C GLU A 39 10.65 15.16 -2.50
N LEU A 40 9.85 14.53 -1.64
CA LEU A 40 10.11 13.19 -1.10
C LEU A 40 8.94 12.25 -1.32
N VAL A 41 9.22 11.10 -1.92
CA VAL A 41 8.26 10.00 -1.99
C VAL A 41 8.80 8.80 -1.24
N ALA A 42 7.93 8.00 -0.65
CA ALA A 42 8.34 6.73 -0.07
C ALA A 42 7.56 5.57 -0.65
N GLY A 43 8.15 4.39 -0.61
CA GLY A 43 7.46 3.13 -0.88
C GLY A 43 7.49 2.23 0.35
N VAL A 44 6.44 1.44 0.52
CA VAL A 44 6.39 0.37 1.52
C VAL A 44 5.94 -0.93 0.87
N ASP A 45 6.60 -2.02 1.24
CA ASP A 45 6.23 -3.39 0.87
C ASP A 45 6.48 -4.34 2.03
N GLN A 46 5.84 -5.51 1.99
CA GLN A 46 5.86 -6.51 3.03
C GLN A 46 6.47 -7.82 2.55
N ALA A 47 7.16 -8.50 3.46
CA ALA A 47 7.59 -9.88 3.29
C ALA A 47 7.19 -10.69 4.54
N PHE A 48 6.85 -11.95 4.33
CA PHE A 48 6.45 -12.84 5.43
C PHE A 48 7.54 -13.87 5.69
N LEU A 49 7.88 -14.06 6.96
CA LEU A 49 8.70 -15.15 7.46
C LEU A 49 7.76 -16.18 8.10
N ARG A 50 7.91 -17.43 7.69
CA ARG A 50 7.30 -18.54 8.42
C ARG A 50 8.28 -18.97 9.48
N GLY A 51 7.89 -18.91 10.73
CA GLY A 51 8.63 -19.54 11.84
C GLY A 51 8.69 -21.05 11.67
N GLY A 52 9.52 -21.72 12.48
CA GLY A 52 9.50 -23.16 12.65
C GLY A 52 8.16 -23.64 13.23
N ASP A 53 8.02 -24.94 13.44
CA ASP A 53 6.72 -25.57 13.83
C ASP A 53 6.06 -24.96 15.08
N ASP A 54 6.83 -24.30 15.96
CA ASP A 54 6.35 -23.61 17.17
C ASP A 54 6.46 -22.07 17.11
N GLU A 55 7.05 -21.49 16.07
CA GLU A 55 7.18 -20.05 15.89
C GLU A 55 6.13 -19.55 14.92
N GLY A 56 5.26 -18.65 15.36
CA GLY A 56 4.22 -18.02 14.54
C GLY A 56 4.78 -17.32 13.29
N GLU A 57 3.91 -16.90 12.40
CA GLU A 57 4.30 -16.13 11.23
C GLU A 57 4.72 -14.71 11.62
N MET A 58 5.80 -14.19 11.02
CA MET A 58 6.29 -12.82 11.18
C MET A 58 6.10 -12.05 9.90
N ILE A 59 5.78 -10.76 10.02
CA ILE A 59 5.74 -9.82 8.91
C ILE A 59 6.88 -8.82 9.02
N ILE A 60 7.57 -8.62 7.91
CA ILE A 60 8.55 -7.56 7.70
C ILE A 60 7.88 -6.49 6.86
N SER A 61 7.78 -5.26 7.35
CA SER A 61 7.44 -4.10 6.52
C SER A 61 8.69 -3.25 6.34
N ALA A 62 9.07 -2.97 5.10
CA ALA A 62 10.20 -2.11 4.77
C ALA A 62 9.73 -0.84 4.07
N VAL A 63 10.19 0.31 4.54
CA VAL A 63 9.91 1.62 3.96
C VAL A 63 11.21 2.21 3.43
N VAL A 64 11.17 2.78 2.22
CA VAL A 64 12.30 3.50 1.63
C VAL A 64 11.85 4.88 1.18
N VAL A 65 12.53 5.92 1.63
CA VAL A 65 12.30 7.32 1.23
C VAL A 65 13.25 7.66 0.08
N LEU A 66 12.70 8.24 -0.97
CA LEU A 66 13.41 8.61 -2.19
C LEU A 66 13.24 10.11 -2.45
N GLU A 67 14.29 10.74 -2.94
CA GLU A 67 14.22 12.07 -3.53
C GLU A 67 13.40 12.04 -4.83
N TYR A 68 12.46 12.92 -4.95
CA TYR A 68 11.65 13.06 -6.17
C TYR A 68 12.10 14.28 -6.98
N PRO A 69 12.24 14.21 -8.31
CA PRO A 69 11.92 13.06 -9.18
C PRO A 69 13.10 12.13 -9.47
N SER A 70 14.25 12.31 -8.85
CA SER A 70 15.49 11.56 -9.14
C SER A 70 15.41 10.08 -8.77
N MET A 71 14.53 9.71 -7.84
CA MET A 71 14.38 8.38 -7.24
C MET A 71 15.63 7.91 -6.49
N LYS A 72 16.50 8.82 -6.03
CA LYS A 72 17.66 8.49 -5.22
C LYS A 72 17.22 8.15 -3.79
N PRO A 73 17.59 6.96 -3.25
CA PRO A 73 17.30 6.62 -1.86
C PRO A 73 18.01 7.57 -0.88
N LEU A 74 17.26 8.08 0.10
CA LEU A 74 17.76 9.01 1.12
C LEU A 74 17.66 8.45 2.53
N ASP A 75 16.64 7.62 2.80
CA ASP A 75 16.38 7.07 4.13
C ASP A 75 15.61 5.73 3.99
N SER A 76 15.71 4.89 5.00
CA SER A 76 14.94 3.65 5.05
C SER A 76 14.77 3.15 6.47
N SER A 77 13.68 2.47 6.71
CA SER A 77 13.40 1.81 7.96
C SER A 77 12.68 0.48 7.73
N TYR A 78 12.59 -0.35 8.75
CA TYR A 78 11.79 -1.55 8.72
C TYR A 78 11.27 -1.90 10.11
N ALA A 79 10.21 -2.70 10.14
CA ALA A 79 9.71 -3.33 11.35
C ALA A 79 9.46 -4.81 11.11
N ILE A 80 9.66 -5.63 12.15
CA ILE A 80 9.37 -7.06 12.16
C ILE A 80 8.41 -7.31 13.31
N LEU A 81 7.19 -7.73 13.00
CA LEU A 81 6.16 -8.00 13.99
C LEU A 81 5.61 -9.43 13.86
N SER A 82 5.10 -10.00 14.95
CA SER A 82 4.32 -11.23 14.90
C SER A 82 2.97 -10.99 14.20
N VAL A 83 2.50 -12.00 13.47
CA VAL A 83 1.24 -11.94 12.74
C VAL A 83 0.20 -12.79 13.46
N ASP A 84 -0.66 -12.13 14.24
CA ASP A 84 -1.76 -12.79 14.95
C ASP A 84 -3.08 -12.81 14.16
N PHE A 85 -3.13 -12.09 13.01
CA PHE A 85 -4.33 -11.97 12.20
C PHE A 85 -4.26 -12.89 10.97
N PRO A 86 -5.28 -13.75 10.72
CA PRO A 86 -5.27 -14.66 9.59
C PRO A 86 -5.42 -13.91 8.25
N TYR A 87 -4.99 -14.55 7.16
CA TYR A 87 -5.22 -14.03 5.82
C TYR A 87 -6.72 -14.12 5.48
N ILE A 88 -7.39 -12.96 5.41
CA ILE A 88 -8.79 -12.85 5.01
C ILE A 88 -8.90 -11.78 3.91
N PRO A 89 -9.29 -12.14 2.67
CA PRO A 89 -9.48 -11.17 1.60
C PRO A 89 -10.39 -10.02 2.02
N GLY A 90 -9.95 -8.77 1.76
CA GLY A 90 -10.65 -7.56 2.18
C GLY A 90 -10.49 -7.18 3.66
N LEU A 91 -9.63 -7.90 4.42
CA LEU A 91 -9.26 -7.55 5.80
C LEU A 91 -7.73 -7.53 6.02
N LEU A 92 -6.94 -7.53 4.95
CA LEU A 92 -5.46 -7.54 5.00
C LEU A 92 -4.89 -6.37 5.81
N THR A 93 -5.57 -5.25 5.81
CA THR A 93 -5.21 -4.07 6.60
C THR A 93 -4.94 -4.39 8.08
N PHE A 94 -5.76 -5.26 8.70
CA PHE A 94 -5.59 -5.60 10.11
C PHE A 94 -4.40 -6.52 10.37
N ARG A 95 -3.88 -7.14 9.32
CA ARG A 95 -2.69 -7.99 9.33
C ARG A 95 -1.41 -7.19 9.05
N GLU A 96 -1.47 -6.22 8.15
CA GLU A 96 -0.30 -5.57 7.54
C GLU A 96 -0.06 -4.14 8.02
N ALA A 97 -1.12 -3.36 8.28
CA ALA A 97 -0.97 -1.96 8.66
C ALA A 97 -0.16 -1.74 9.95
N PRO A 98 -0.24 -2.55 11.01
CA PRO A 98 0.55 -2.32 12.23
C PRO A 98 2.06 -2.26 11.96
N SER A 99 2.59 -3.20 11.17
CA SER A 99 4.03 -3.23 10.84
C SER A 99 4.46 -2.10 9.91
N ILE A 100 3.55 -1.65 9.02
CA ILE A 100 3.80 -0.48 8.16
C ILE A 100 3.91 0.78 9.01
N ILE A 101 2.97 0.98 9.95
CA ILE A 101 2.94 2.16 10.83
C ILE A 101 4.20 2.20 11.70
N GLU A 102 4.62 1.06 12.25
CA GLU A 102 5.85 0.94 13.04
C GLU A 102 7.09 1.30 12.22
N ALA A 103 7.24 0.70 11.03
CA ALA A 103 8.34 1.01 10.13
C ALA A 103 8.34 2.49 9.72
N PHE A 104 7.17 3.05 9.34
CA PHE A 104 7.04 4.46 8.99
C PHE A 104 7.41 5.40 10.14
N SER A 105 7.03 5.04 11.37
CA SER A 105 7.31 5.86 12.56
C SER A 105 8.81 5.97 12.85
N SER A 106 9.57 4.95 12.47
CA SER A 106 11.03 4.86 12.65
C SER A 106 11.85 5.63 11.61
N LEU A 107 11.22 6.25 10.60
CA LEU A 107 11.91 7.08 9.61
C LEU A 107 12.39 8.40 10.22
N ASP A 108 13.62 8.79 9.91
CA ASP A 108 14.15 10.12 10.22
C ASP A 108 13.58 11.21 9.30
N ARG A 109 13.30 10.83 8.04
CA ARG A 109 12.74 11.74 7.02
C ARG A 109 11.32 11.31 6.66
N LYS A 110 10.34 12.20 6.87
CA LYS A 110 8.95 11.93 6.49
C LYS A 110 8.73 12.30 5.03
N PRO A 111 8.14 11.40 4.22
CA PRO A 111 7.82 11.67 2.82
C PRO A 111 6.57 12.54 2.68
N ASP A 112 6.46 13.24 1.54
CA ASP A 112 5.26 13.98 1.14
C ASP A 112 4.13 13.03 0.70
N VAL A 113 4.49 11.88 0.07
CA VAL A 113 3.54 10.84 -0.38
C VAL A 113 4.13 9.45 -0.15
N LEU A 114 3.31 8.54 0.40
CA LEU A 114 3.65 7.13 0.60
C LEU A 114 2.95 6.24 -0.42
N PHE A 115 3.73 5.48 -1.19
CA PHE A 115 3.27 4.42 -2.07
C PHE A 115 3.18 3.09 -1.30
N VAL A 116 2.01 2.47 -1.29
CA VAL A 116 1.76 1.22 -0.55
C VAL A 116 1.51 0.08 -1.54
N ASP A 117 2.24 -1.05 -1.43
CA ASP A 117 1.91 -2.26 -2.18
C ASP A 117 0.60 -2.84 -1.64
N GLY A 118 -0.52 -2.39 -2.21
CA GLY A 118 -1.85 -2.76 -1.77
C GLY A 118 -2.95 -1.87 -2.35
N CYS A 119 -4.19 -2.20 -2.03
CA CYS A 119 -5.34 -1.43 -2.50
C CYS A 119 -5.47 -0.09 -1.77
N GLY A 120 -5.89 0.95 -2.50
CA GLY A 120 -6.44 2.19 -1.97
C GLY A 120 -7.96 2.09 -1.76
N ILE A 121 -8.71 3.05 -2.29
CA ILE A 121 -10.18 3.04 -2.23
C ILE A 121 -10.81 1.96 -3.13
N ASN A 122 -10.07 1.33 -4.02
CA ASN A 122 -10.49 0.17 -4.83
C ASN A 122 -10.68 -1.08 -3.97
N HIS A 123 -11.53 -0.99 -2.97
CA HIS A 123 -11.78 -1.97 -1.92
C HIS A 123 -13.29 -2.09 -1.66
N PRO A 124 -13.84 -3.27 -1.30
CA PRO A 124 -15.29 -3.45 -1.10
C PRO A 124 -15.94 -2.47 -0.12
N ARG A 125 -15.19 -1.90 0.80
CA ARG A 125 -15.60 -0.87 1.77
C ARG A 125 -14.85 0.45 1.60
N PHE A 126 -14.21 0.67 0.45
CA PHE A 126 -13.40 1.85 0.13
C PHE A 126 -12.26 2.14 1.14
N ALA A 127 -11.80 1.12 1.83
CA ALA A 127 -10.77 1.19 2.87
C ALA A 127 -9.76 0.05 2.71
N GLY A 128 -8.98 0.09 1.63
CA GLY A 128 -7.84 -0.80 1.42
C GLY A 128 -6.63 -0.42 2.28
N LEU A 129 -5.53 -1.13 2.11
CA LEU A 129 -4.33 -0.97 2.93
C LEU A 129 -3.78 0.47 2.86
N ALA A 130 -3.64 1.03 1.64
CA ALA A 130 -3.14 2.39 1.46
C ALA A 130 -4.08 3.44 2.08
N THR A 131 -5.40 3.24 1.97
CA THR A 131 -6.38 4.14 2.59
C THR A 131 -6.30 4.08 4.11
N HIS A 132 -6.22 2.88 4.68
CA HIS A 132 -6.15 2.70 6.13
C HIS A 132 -4.87 3.33 6.70
N VAL A 133 -3.73 3.03 6.10
CA VAL A 133 -2.42 3.60 6.50
C VAL A 133 -2.43 5.12 6.37
N GLY A 134 -2.92 5.65 5.23
CA GLY A 134 -2.98 7.08 4.98
C GLY A 134 -3.85 7.84 5.99
N VAL A 135 -5.04 7.34 6.29
CA VAL A 135 -5.93 7.95 7.31
C VAL A 135 -5.34 7.84 8.71
N THR A 136 -4.66 6.73 9.03
CA THR A 136 -4.06 6.52 10.36
C THR A 136 -2.85 7.41 10.59
N LEU A 137 -1.99 7.57 9.58
CA LEU A 137 -0.79 8.42 9.63
C LEU A 137 -1.08 9.88 9.27
N ASP A 138 -2.28 10.17 8.76
CA ASP A 138 -2.73 11.49 8.27
C ASP A 138 -1.85 12.07 7.16
N ILE A 139 -1.38 11.22 6.21
CA ILE A 139 -0.48 11.59 5.11
C ILE A 139 -1.07 11.19 3.74
N PRO A 140 -0.64 11.86 2.65
CA PRO A 140 -0.98 11.42 1.30
C PRO A 140 -0.48 10.00 1.01
N THR A 141 -1.38 9.13 0.51
CA THR A 141 -1.03 7.74 0.17
C THR A 141 -1.62 7.31 -1.16
N VAL A 142 -0.85 6.51 -1.90
CA VAL A 142 -1.27 5.87 -3.16
C VAL A 142 -1.12 4.36 -3.04
N GLY A 143 -2.18 3.63 -3.33
CA GLY A 143 -2.14 2.17 -3.45
C GLY A 143 -1.67 1.73 -4.83
N VAL A 144 -0.71 0.83 -4.88
CA VAL A 144 -0.22 0.19 -6.10
C VAL A 144 -0.36 -1.32 -5.92
N ALA A 145 -1.28 -1.94 -6.68
CA ALA A 145 -1.56 -3.37 -6.55
C ALA A 145 -1.29 -4.12 -7.86
N LYS A 146 -0.95 -5.41 -7.73
CA LYS A 146 -0.65 -6.30 -8.88
C LYS A 146 -1.88 -7.00 -9.44
N SER A 147 -2.99 -6.98 -8.70
CA SER A 147 -4.27 -7.59 -9.04
C SER A 147 -5.43 -6.77 -8.47
N ILE A 148 -6.55 -6.81 -9.17
CA ILE A 148 -7.76 -6.11 -8.72
C ILE A 148 -8.44 -6.88 -7.58
N LEU A 149 -8.91 -6.15 -6.57
CA LEU A 149 -9.71 -6.69 -5.48
C LEU A 149 -11.21 -6.47 -5.74
N CYS A 150 -11.58 -5.30 -6.25
CA CYS A 150 -12.94 -5.00 -6.68
C CYS A 150 -12.94 -3.88 -7.73
N GLY A 151 -14.04 -3.76 -8.46
CA GLY A 151 -14.22 -2.82 -9.55
C GLY A 151 -13.99 -3.47 -10.92
N GLU A 152 -14.34 -2.76 -11.96
CA GLU A 152 -14.26 -3.19 -13.35
C GLU A 152 -13.83 -2.02 -14.24
N GLY A 153 -13.23 -2.34 -15.38
CA GLY A 153 -12.79 -1.39 -16.39
C GLY A 153 -12.05 -2.11 -17.51
N ASP A 154 -11.89 -1.47 -18.65
CA ASP A 154 -11.17 -2.01 -19.78
C ASP A 154 -9.67 -2.10 -19.48
N LEU A 155 -9.02 -3.14 -19.99
CA LEU A 155 -7.57 -3.29 -19.81
C LEU A 155 -6.81 -2.45 -20.84
N PRO A 156 -5.88 -1.58 -20.41
CA PRO A 156 -5.05 -0.82 -21.34
C PRO A 156 -4.06 -1.75 -22.08
N VAL A 157 -3.80 -1.47 -23.35
CA VAL A 157 -3.01 -2.31 -24.26
C VAL A 157 -1.57 -1.82 -24.37
N GLU A 158 -1.38 -0.55 -24.67
CA GLU A 158 -0.07 0.03 -24.94
C GLU A 158 0.61 0.51 -23.65
N GLU A 159 1.94 0.45 -23.64
CA GLU A 159 2.73 0.95 -22.51
C GLU A 159 2.49 2.46 -22.30
N GLY A 160 2.21 2.85 -21.06
CA GLY A 160 1.84 4.21 -20.69
C GLY A 160 0.33 4.47 -20.67
N ASP A 161 -0.48 3.61 -21.32
CA ASP A 161 -1.94 3.73 -21.29
C ASP A 161 -2.52 3.44 -19.91
N ALA A 162 -3.61 4.10 -19.59
CA ALA A 162 -4.38 3.86 -18.39
C ALA A 162 -5.88 3.91 -18.69
N SER A 163 -6.66 3.15 -17.96
CA SER A 163 -8.12 3.11 -18.02
C SER A 163 -8.73 3.17 -16.63
N ILE A 164 -9.88 3.80 -16.53
CA ILE A 164 -10.59 3.98 -15.25
C ILE A 164 -11.11 2.63 -14.74
N ILE A 165 -11.02 2.45 -13.44
CA ILE A 165 -11.68 1.36 -12.70
C ILE A 165 -12.85 1.97 -11.96
N THR A 166 -14.05 1.42 -12.18
CA THR A 166 -15.26 1.82 -11.49
C THR A 166 -15.75 0.73 -10.53
N TYR A 167 -16.28 1.14 -9.38
CA TYR A 167 -16.91 0.27 -8.42
C TYR A 167 -18.13 0.96 -7.79
N ARG A 168 -19.29 0.33 -7.87
CA ARG A 168 -20.58 0.88 -7.38
C ARG A 168 -20.84 2.30 -7.89
N GLY A 169 -20.57 2.54 -9.18
CA GLY A 169 -20.79 3.82 -9.84
C GLY A 169 -19.81 4.93 -9.46
N ARG A 170 -18.69 4.61 -8.83
CA ARG A 170 -17.61 5.55 -8.49
C ARG A 170 -16.31 5.15 -9.16
N GLU A 171 -15.53 6.14 -9.59
CA GLU A 171 -14.14 5.93 -9.95
C GLU A 171 -13.35 5.58 -8.70
N VAL A 172 -12.62 4.45 -8.73
CA VAL A 172 -11.83 3.96 -7.60
C VAL A 172 -10.35 3.81 -7.91
N GLY A 173 -9.94 4.16 -9.11
CA GLY A 173 -8.54 4.11 -9.55
C GLY A 173 -8.42 3.77 -11.03
N TYR A 174 -7.25 3.29 -11.40
CA TYR A 174 -6.86 3.04 -12.79
C TYR A 174 -6.15 1.70 -12.95
N TYR A 175 -6.40 1.04 -14.08
CA TYR A 175 -5.42 0.12 -14.65
C TYR A 175 -4.33 0.95 -15.34
N LEU A 176 -3.07 0.66 -15.09
CA LEU A 176 -1.93 1.28 -15.76
C LEU A 176 -1.07 0.20 -16.42
N LYS A 177 -0.91 0.29 -17.74
CA LYS A 177 0.05 -0.53 -18.50
C LYS A 177 1.44 0.07 -18.33
N SER A 178 2.07 -0.19 -17.20
CA SER A 178 3.36 0.40 -16.83
C SER A 178 4.55 -0.16 -17.59
N LYS A 179 4.40 -1.35 -18.23
CA LYS A 179 5.46 -1.99 -18.99
C LYS A 179 4.89 -2.94 -20.05
N LYS A 180 5.47 -2.90 -21.27
CA LYS A 180 5.16 -3.84 -22.34
C LYS A 180 5.43 -5.28 -21.90
N GLY A 181 4.56 -6.20 -22.30
CA GLY A 181 4.68 -7.63 -21.94
C GLY A 181 4.22 -7.98 -20.51
N CYS A 182 3.95 -7.01 -19.64
CA CYS A 182 3.44 -7.24 -18.30
C CYS A 182 1.92 -7.04 -18.22
N LYS A 183 1.25 -7.70 -17.27
CA LYS A 183 -0.14 -7.33 -16.90
C LYS A 183 -0.15 -5.92 -16.32
N PRO A 184 -1.20 -5.10 -16.56
CA PRO A 184 -1.35 -3.79 -15.93
C PRO A 184 -1.25 -3.89 -14.40
N ILE A 185 -0.77 -2.81 -13.78
CA ILE A 185 -0.88 -2.60 -12.34
C ILE A 185 -2.15 -1.79 -12.07
N ILE A 186 -2.61 -1.83 -10.83
CA ILE A 186 -3.74 -1.04 -10.35
C ILE A 186 -3.18 0.12 -9.53
N VAL A 187 -3.62 1.33 -9.85
CA VAL A 187 -3.29 2.56 -9.12
C VAL A 187 -4.57 3.12 -8.53
N ALA A 188 -4.60 3.31 -7.24
CA ALA A 188 -5.76 3.87 -6.55
C ALA A 188 -5.34 4.89 -5.49
N PRO A 189 -6.04 6.01 -5.33
CA PRO A 189 -5.78 6.92 -4.22
C PRO A 189 -6.05 6.20 -2.89
N GLY A 190 -5.23 6.51 -1.89
CA GLY A 190 -5.44 6.07 -0.52
C GLY A 190 -6.09 7.16 0.31
N HIS A 191 -5.37 8.27 0.55
CA HIS A 191 -5.78 9.40 1.36
C HIS A 191 -5.06 10.67 0.89
N LYS A 192 -5.69 11.86 1.02
CA LYS A 192 -5.13 13.20 0.74
C LYS A 192 -4.49 13.35 -0.66
N ILE A 193 -4.99 12.62 -1.64
CA ILE A 193 -4.59 12.69 -3.04
C ILE A 193 -5.76 12.30 -3.94
N SER A 194 -5.91 12.97 -5.06
CA SER A 194 -6.96 12.68 -6.04
C SER A 194 -6.62 11.42 -6.88
N PRO A 195 -7.62 10.76 -7.49
CA PRO A 195 -7.38 9.65 -8.41
C PRO A 195 -6.45 10.05 -9.56
N GLU A 196 -6.68 11.22 -10.16
CA GLU A 196 -5.90 11.72 -11.29
C GLU A 196 -4.43 11.99 -10.89
N SER A 197 -4.19 12.66 -9.76
CA SER A 197 -2.85 12.93 -9.24
C SER A 197 -2.13 11.65 -8.83
N SER A 198 -2.85 10.67 -8.26
CA SER A 198 -2.30 9.33 -7.99
C SER A 198 -1.76 8.68 -9.26
N LEU A 199 -2.52 8.71 -10.36
CA LEU A 199 -2.08 8.16 -11.64
C LEU A 199 -0.86 8.90 -12.20
N LYS A 200 -0.90 10.25 -12.22
CA LYS A 200 0.21 11.09 -12.72
C LYS A 200 1.49 10.82 -11.93
N LEU A 201 1.40 10.80 -10.62
CA LEU A 201 2.55 10.57 -9.73
C LEU A 201 3.12 9.16 -9.90
N VAL A 202 2.27 8.12 -10.00
CA VAL A 202 2.76 6.76 -10.25
C VAL A 202 3.46 6.66 -11.60
N LYS A 203 2.89 7.24 -12.66
CA LYS A 203 3.52 7.27 -14.00
C LYS A 203 4.91 7.92 -13.94
N SER A 204 5.06 9.05 -13.23
CA SER A 204 6.33 9.76 -13.11
C SER A 204 7.40 8.99 -12.32
N CYS A 205 7.01 7.97 -11.54
CA CYS A 205 7.90 7.10 -10.79
C CYS A 205 8.26 5.78 -11.51
N ILE A 206 7.73 5.52 -12.71
CA ILE A 206 8.10 4.35 -13.52
C ILE A 206 9.48 4.56 -14.15
N ARG A 207 10.37 3.58 -14.00
CA ARG A 207 11.74 3.57 -14.54
C ARG A 207 12.04 2.30 -15.32
N GLY A 208 11.13 1.92 -16.26
CA GLY A 208 11.31 0.73 -17.11
C GLY A 208 11.02 -0.60 -16.40
N TYR A 209 10.54 -0.57 -15.17
CA TYR A 209 10.05 -1.73 -14.43
C TYR A 209 8.52 -1.74 -14.40
N LYS A 210 7.94 -2.91 -14.06
CA LYS A 210 6.48 -3.04 -13.91
C LYS A 210 5.95 -2.19 -12.74
N LEU A 211 6.66 -2.17 -11.62
CA LEU A 211 6.29 -1.39 -10.44
C LEU A 211 7.00 -0.03 -10.45
N PRO A 212 6.39 1.03 -9.90
CA PRO A 212 7.07 2.30 -9.69
C PRO A 212 8.23 2.13 -8.71
N GLU A 213 9.27 2.94 -8.85
CA GLU A 213 10.49 2.83 -8.05
C GLU A 213 10.26 2.78 -6.55
N PRO A 214 9.37 3.60 -5.94
CA PRO A 214 9.17 3.54 -4.50
C PRO A 214 8.78 2.13 -4.01
N THR A 215 7.75 1.52 -4.57
CA THR A 215 7.33 0.16 -4.16
C THR A 215 8.33 -0.91 -4.60
N ARG A 216 8.99 -0.72 -5.75
CA ARG A 216 10.00 -1.68 -6.21
C ARG A 216 11.21 -1.75 -5.28
N ILE A 217 11.73 -0.60 -4.83
CA ILE A 217 12.90 -0.54 -3.95
C ILE A 217 12.52 -1.05 -2.54
N ALA A 218 11.34 -0.71 -2.04
CA ALA A 218 10.83 -1.25 -0.78
C ALA A 218 10.71 -2.79 -0.83
N HIS A 219 10.21 -3.34 -1.94
CA HIS A 219 10.15 -4.79 -2.17
C HIS A 219 11.53 -5.44 -2.10
N LEU A 220 12.54 -4.84 -2.73
CA LEU A 220 13.91 -5.35 -2.67
C LEU A 220 14.47 -5.32 -1.24
N LEU A 221 14.22 -4.25 -0.50
CA LEU A 221 14.66 -4.13 0.90
C LEU A 221 13.96 -5.16 1.80
N ALA A 222 12.64 -5.31 1.72
CA ALA A 222 11.89 -6.30 2.50
C ALA A 222 12.42 -7.73 2.27
N ASN A 223 12.70 -8.07 1.00
CA ASN A 223 13.26 -9.38 0.65
C ASN A 223 14.72 -9.55 1.09
N LYS A 224 15.52 -8.47 1.09
CA LYS A 224 16.89 -8.49 1.61
C LYS A 224 16.88 -8.77 3.12
N ILE A 225 16.04 -8.07 3.87
CA ILE A 225 15.87 -8.30 5.32
C ILE A 225 15.39 -9.74 5.58
N LYS A 226 14.41 -10.22 4.80
CA LYS A 226 13.90 -11.59 4.90
C LYS A 226 15.00 -12.66 4.75
N ARG A 227 16.03 -12.41 3.93
CA ARG A 227 17.18 -13.32 3.77
C ARG A 227 18.26 -13.19 4.84
N GLY A 228 18.08 -12.31 5.82
CA GLY A 228 19.08 -12.01 6.85
C GLY A 228 20.24 -11.15 6.37
N GLU A 229 20.10 -10.49 5.21
CA GLU A 229 21.12 -9.63 4.58
C GLU A 229 20.95 -8.14 4.96
N GLY A 230 20.11 -7.84 5.93
CA GLY A 230 19.64 -6.50 6.32
C GLY A 230 20.34 -5.94 7.57
N GLY A 231 21.63 -6.26 7.77
CA GLY A 231 22.45 -5.68 8.84
C GLY A 231 23.28 -4.53 8.33
#